data_934ff883dde2061cf92b5f98c11c9ae7
#
_entry.id   934ff883dde2061cf92b5f98c11c9ae7
#
_cell.length_a   1.000
_cell.length_b   1.000
_cell.length_c   1.000
_cell.angle_alpha   90.00
_cell.angle_beta   90.00
_cell.angle_gamma   90.00
#
_symmetry.space_group_name_H-M   'P 1'
#
loop_
_entity.id
_entity.type
_entity.pdbx_description
1 polymer ?
#
loop_
_entity_poly.entity_id
_entity_poly.type
_entity_poly.pdbx_seq_one_letter_code
_entity_poly.pdbx_strand_id
1 'polypeptide(L)'
;MTYSHSIGIAPADIDHMGHVNNSVYLRWVQDAVVDYWEAVAPAEAVAAHLWVALKHEITYRRPAFLNDIVVADVIAEQVQGARAFFSTVIRRGEEVVAEVKSCWCCLDAVTKRPARLAREVARRFVPD
;
A
#
# COMPACT_ATOMS: atom_id res chain seq x y z
N MET A 1 -8.63 -7.40 8.85
CA MET A 1 -7.66 -6.66 9.68
C MET A 1 -7.14 -5.46 8.91
N THR A 2 -7.14 -4.32 9.55
CA THR A 2 -6.65 -3.07 8.94
C THR A 2 -5.25 -2.77 9.44
N TYR A 3 -4.35 -2.45 8.55
CA TYR A 3 -3.01 -2.03 8.89
C TYR A 3 -2.88 -0.52 8.66
N SER A 4 -2.52 0.22 9.70
CA SER A 4 -2.41 1.69 9.62
C SER A 4 -0.95 2.11 9.49
N HIS A 5 -0.68 2.96 8.51
CA HIS A 5 0.64 3.49 8.21
C HIS A 5 0.59 5.01 8.26
N SER A 6 1.42 5.62 9.11
CA SER A 6 1.50 7.08 9.22
C SER A 6 2.26 7.66 8.04
N ILE A 7 1.72 8.72 7.46
CA ILE A 7 2.28 9.37 6.28
C ILE A 7 2.92 10.70 6.69
N GLY A 8 4.19 10.88 6.28
CA GLY A 8 4.87 12.17 6.41
C GLY A 8 4.72 12.98 5.12
N ILE A 9 4.30 14.23 5.24
CA ILE A 9 4.19 15.15 4.11
C ILE A 9 5.38 16.09 4.13
N ALA A 10 6.17 16.10 3.03
CA ALA A 10 7.32 16.98 2.88
C ALA A 10 6.95 18.21 2.04
N PRO A 11 7.67 19.34 2.20
CA PRO A 11 7.43 20.52 1.36
C PRO A 11 7.52 20.22 -0.15
N ALA A 12 8.41 19.30 -0.55
CA ALA A 12 8.55 18.89 -1.95
C ALA A 12 7.31 18.19 -2.51
N ASP A 13 6.41 17.71 -1.64
CA ASP A 13 5.18 17.03 -2.05
C ASP A 13 4.09 18.01 -2.47
N ILE A 14 4.26 19.29 -2.17
CA ILE A 14 3.25 20.32 -2.43
C ILE A 14 3.49 20.91 -3.82
N ASP A 15 2.43 20.98 -4.63
CA ASP A 15 2.50 21.52 -5.97
C ASP A 15 2.15 23.03 -6.00
N HIS A 16 2.10 23.61 -7.22
CA HIS A 16 1.82 25.03 -7.42
C HIS A 16 0.42 25.46 -6.97
N MET A 17 -0.49 24.49 -6.75
CA MET A 17 -1.84 24.79 -6.25
C MET A 17 -1.90 24.88 -4.71
N GLY A 18 -0.78 24.61 -4.04
CA GLY A 18 -0.69 24.71 -2.58
C GLY A 18 -1.15 23.47 -1.84
N HIS A 19 -1.41 22.36 -2.52
CA HIS A 19 -1.75 21.09 -1.87
C HIS A 19 -0.90 19.96 -2.41
N VAL A 20 -0.99 18.80 -1.77
CA VAL A 20 -0.21 17.61 -2.15
C VAL A 20 -0.49 17.24 -3.60
N ASN A 21 0.58 17.09 -4.39
CA ASN A 21 0.47 16.68 -5.78
C ASN A 21 -0.16 15.28 -5.87
N ASN A 22 -1.09 15.11 -6.81
CA ASN A 22 -1.81 13.84 -6.97
C ASN A 22 -0.88 12.65 -7.16
N SER A 23 0.27 12.81 -7.79
CA SER A 23 1.24 11.72 -8.01
C SER A 23 1.87 11.19 -6.71
N VAL A 24 1.89 12.00 -5.65
CA VAL A 24 2.47 11.63 -4.36
C VAL A 24 1.67 10.52 -3.68
N TYR A 25 0.36 10.46 -3.91
CA TYR A 25 -0.52 9.44 -3.32
C TYR A 25 -0.12 8.02 -3.73
N LEU A 26 0.39 7.82 -4.94
CA LEU A 26 0.90 6.52 -5.39
C LEU A 26 2.07 6.06 -4.51
N ARG A 27 2.99 6.97 -4.21
CA ARG A 27 4.12 6.67 -3.33
C ARG A 27 3.63 6.30 -1.92
N TRP A 28 2.67 7.04 -1.38
CA TRP A 28 2.11 6.73 -0.07
C TRP A 28 1.49 5.33 0.00
N VAL A 29 0.75 4.95 -1.06
CA VAL A 29 0.16 3.61 -1.13
C VAL A 29 1.23 2.54 -1.20
N GLN A 30 2.27 2.75 -2.01
CA GLN A 30 3.37 1.79 -2.12
C GLN A 30 4.10 1.64 -0.79
N ASP A 31 4.40 2.74 -0.13
CA ASP A 31 5.07 2.71 1.18
C ASP A 31 4.21 1.98 2.22
N ALA A 32 2.91 2.24 2.23
CA ALA A 32 1.99 1.62 3.18
C ALA A 32 1.86 0.11 2.96
N VAL A 33 1.74 -0.33 1.71
CA VAL A 33 1.62 -1.77 1.38
C VAL A 33 2.91 -2.50 1.71
N VAL A 34 4.06 -1.92 1.38
CA VAL A 34 5.37 -2.52 1.69
C VAL A 34 5.57 -2.58 3.20
N ASP A 35 5.23 -1.52 3.93
CA ASP A 35 5.31 -1.51 5.39
C ASP A 35 4.45 -2.61 6.01
N TYR A 36 3.24 -2.79 5.51
CA TYR A 36 2.33 -3.85 5.94
C TYR A 36 2.96 -5.23 5.70
N TRP A 37 3.50 -5.47 4.51
CA TRP A 37 4.18 -6.70 4.17
C TRP A 37 5.34 -6.99 5.13
N GLU A 38 6.21 -6.03 5.32
CA GLU A 38 7.39 -6.18 6.17
C GLU A 38 7.05 -6.37 7.66
N ALA A 39 5.94 -5.76 8.12
CA ALA A 39 5.52 -5.87 9.51
C ALA A 39 4.86 -7.21 9.84
N VAL A 40 4.16 -7.84 8.89
CA VAL A 40 3.30 -8.99 9.14
C VAL A 40 3.87 -10.30 8.60
N ALA A 41 4.57 -10.28 7.47
CA ALA A 41 5.15 -11.48 6.90
C ALA A 41 6.36 -11.98 7.71
N PRO A 42 6.61 -13.31 7.72
CA PRO A 42 7.83 -13.82 8.34
C PRO A 42 9.08 -13.27 7.66
N ALA A 43 10.16 -13.09 8.43
CA ALA A 43 11.40 -12.52 7.91
C ALA A 43 11.93 -13.26 6.68
N GLU A 44 11.85 -14.60 6.67
CA GLU A 44 12.29 -15.39 5.52
C GLU A 44 11.43 -15.17 4.28
N ALA A 45 10.15 -14.89 4.44
CA ALA A 45 9.27 -14.56 3.32
C ALA A 45 9.59 -13.18 2.75
N VAL A 46 9.87 -12.20 3.63
CA VAL A 46 10.29 -10.85 3.22
C VAL A 46 11.58 -10.92 2.41
N ALA A 47 12.55 -11.72 2.86
CA ALA A 47 13.82 -11.87 2.16
C ALA A 47 13.69 -12.59 0.81
N ALA A 48 12.74 -13.51 0.69
CA ALA A 48 12.58 -14.37 -0.48
C ALA A 48 11.74 -13.78 -1.60
N HIS A 49 11.01 -12.70 -1.34
CA HIS A 49 10.04 -12.15 -2.28
C HIS A 49 10.19 -10.64 -2.49
N LEU A 50 9.87 -10.22 -3.71
CA LEU A 50 9.74 -8.82 -4.08
C LEU A 50 8.30 -8.58 -4.55
N TRP A 51 7.84 -7.36 -4.47
CA TRP A 51 6.50 -6.99 -4.90
C TRP A 51 6.56 -5.91 -5.97
N VAL A 52 5.80 -6.13 -7.05
CA VAL A 52 5.67 -5.15 -8.13
C VAL A 52 4.21 -4.74 -8.24
N ALA A 53 3.95 -3.45 -8.19
CA ALA A 53 2.60 -2.94 -8.40
C ALA A 53 2.23 -3.09 -9.87
N LEU A 54 1.08 -3.72 -10.14
CA LEU A 54 0.55 -3.90 -11.49
C LEU A 54 -0.49 -2.84 -11.82
N LYS A 55 -1.27 -2.43 -10.83
CA LYS A 55 -2.37 -1.49 -11.06
C LYS A 55 -2.71 -0.74 -9.79
N HIS A 56 -2.92 0.56 -9.93
CA HIS A 56 -3.53 1.40 -8.91
C HIS A 56 -4.73 2.11 -9.53
N GLU A 57 -5.84 2.10 -8.80
CA GLU A 57 -7.03 2.86 -9.14
C GLU A 57 -7.32 3.79 -7.98
N ILE A 58 -7.14 5.09 -8.20
CA ILE A 58 -7.22 6.10 -7.14
C ILE A 58 -8.42 7.00 -7.40
N THR A 59 -9.22 7.21 -6.36
CA THR A 59 -10.26 8.22 -6.34
C THR A 59 -9.86 9.28 -5.32
N TYR A 60 -9.64 10.51 -5.78
CA TYR A 60 -9.30 11.64 -4.94
C TYR A 60 -10.59 12.29 -4.44
N ARG A 61 -10.73 12.40 -3.12
CA ARG A 61 -11.94 12.96 -2.50
C ARG A 61 -11.74 14.38 -2.04
N ARG A 62 -10.59 14.67 -1.40
CA ARG A 62 -10.27 15.97 -0.82
C ARG A 62 -8.77 16.24 -0.95
N PRO A 63 -8.35 17.52 -1.05
CA PRO A 63 -6.93 17.84 -1.06
C PRO A 63 -6.30 17.64 0.32
N ALA A 64 -5.02 17.29 0.34
CA ALA A 64 -4.21 17.27 1.54
C ALA A 64 -3.18 18.39 1.50
N PHE A 65 -2.81 18.89 2.67
CA PHE A 65 -1.95 20.07 2.84
C PHE A 65 -0.72 19.75 3.70
N LEU A 66 0.30 20.57 3.63
CA LEU A 66 1.60 20.32 4.24
C LEU A 66 1.55 19.90 5.72
N ASN A 67 0.71 20.55 6.51
CA ASN A 67 0.67 20.33 7.95
C ASN A 67 -0.40 19.33 8.39
N ASP A 68 -1.01 18.66 7.44
CA ASP A 68 -2.02 17.64 7.75
C ASP A 68 -1.39 16.39 8.34
N ILE A 69 -2.11 15.77 9.28
CA ILE A 69 -1.75 14.47 9.82
C ILE A 69 -2.57 13.44 9.05
N VAL A 70 -1.87 12.66 8.24
CA VAL A 70 -2.48 11.73 7.28
C VAL A 70 -2.06 10.30 7.59
N VAL A 71 -3.02 9.38 7.49
CA VAL A 71 -2.81 7.95 7.74
C VAL A 71 -3.37 7.17 6.55
N ALA A 72 -2.66 6.13 6.15
CA ALA A 72 -3.15 5.15 5.19
C ALA A 72 -3.57 3.89 5.93
N ASP A 73 -4.85 3.52 5.79
CA ASP A 73 -5.39 2.27 6.32
C ASP A 73 -5.46 1.25 5.19
N VAL A 74 -4.69 0.18 5.31
CA VAL A 74 -4.57 -0.84 4.27
C VAL A 74 -5.29 -2.12 4.70
N ILE A 75 -6.08 -2.68 3.79
CA ILE A 75 -6.73 -3.98 3.96
C ILE A 75 -6.30 -4.86 2.80
N ALA A 76 -5.78 -6.07 3.13
CA ALA A 76 -5.56 -7.10 2.12
C ALA A 76 -6.89 -7.78 1.84
N GLU A 77 -7.36 -7.71 0.60
CA GLU A 77 -8.67 -8.24 0.23
C GLU A 77 -8.59 -9.68 -0.28
N GLN A 78 -7.54 -9.99 -1.04
CA GLN A 78 -7.40 -11.29 -1.68
C GLN A 78 -5.95 -11.56 -2.03
N VAL A 79 -5.54 -12.82 -1.89
CA VAL A 79 -4.29 -13.33 -2.45
C VAL A 79 -4.67 -14.48 -3.38
N GLN A 80 -4.31 -14.37 -4.65
CA GLN A 80 -4.65 -15.35 -5.68
C GLN A 80 -3.41 -15.66 -6.52
N GLY A 81 -2.83 -16.84 -6.30
CA GLY A 81 -1.59 -17.21 -6.96
C GLY A 81 -0.45 -16.26 -6.58
N ALA A 82 0.16 -15.61 -7.56
CA ALA A 82 1.21 -14.63 -7.37
C ALA A 82 0.67 -13.21 -7.16
N ARG A 83 -0.64 -13.00 -7.18
CA ARG A 83 -1.26 -11.67 -7.10
C ARG A 83 -1.87 -11.42 -5.74
N ALA A 84 -1.74 -10.18 -5.28
CA ALA A 84 -2.39 -9.70 -4.07
C ALA A 84 -3.17 -8.42 -4.37
N PHE A 85 -4.35 -8.30 -3.77
CA PHE A 85 -5.26 -7.17 -3.96
C PHE A 85 -5.45 -6.46 -2.64
N PHE A 86 -5.25 -5.13 -2.64
CA PHE A 86 -5.37 -4.30 -1.45
C PHE A 86 -6.34 -3.16 -1.67
N SER A 87 -6.99 -2.77 -0.59
CA SER A 87 -7.79 -1.55 -0.52
C SER A 87 -7.13 -0.63 0.49
N THR A 88 -6.88 0.61 0.10
CA THR A 88 -6.25 1.59 0.98
C THR A 88 -7.12 2.82 1.06
N VAL A 89 -7.41 3.26 2.29
CA VAL A 89 -8.09 4.52 2.55
C VAL A 89 -7.07 5.48 3.15
N ILE A 90 -6.88 6.61 2.49
CA ILE A 90 -6.01 7.67 2.98
C ILE A 90 -6.91 8.70 3.65
N ARG A 91 -6.69 8.93 4.95
CA ARG A 91 -7.56 9.77 5.76
C ARG A 91 -6.79 10.81 6.57
N ARG A 92 -7.47 11.91 6.86
CA ARG A 92 -7.06 12.94 7.79
C ARG A 92 -8.10 12.95 8.91
N GLY A 93 -7.75 12.40 10.09
CA GLY A 93 -8.74 12.10 11.11
C GLY A 93 -9.77 11.11 10.56
N GLU A 94 -11.04 11.45 10.61
CA GLU A 94 -12.11 10.61 10.04
C GLU A 94 -12.46 10.99 8.60
N GLU A 95 -11.85 12.05 8.08
CA GLU A 95 -12.14 12.52 6.73
C GLU A 95 -11.34 11.74 5.70
N VAL A 96 -12.02 11.14 4.73
CA VAL A 96 -11.37 10.40 3.64
C VAL A 96 -10.82 11.39 2.62
N VAL A 97 -9.51 11.32 2.39
CA VAL A 97 -8.79 12.15 1.43
C VAL A 97 -8.74 11.45 0.07
N ALA A 98 -8.46 10.15 0.08
CA ALA A 98 -8.41 9.35 -1.15
C ALA A 98 -8.71 7.88 -0.85
N GLU A 99 -9.19 7.17 -1.87
CA GLU A 99 -9.43 5.73 -1.82
C GLU A 99 -8.69 5.07 -2.97
N VAL A 100 -8.00 3.96 -2.67
CA VAL A 100 -7.15 3.30 -3.65
C VAL A 100 -7.40 1.80 -3.66
N LYS A 101 -7.62 1.26 -4.84
CA LYS A 101 -7.60 -0.18 -5.09
C LYS A 101 -6.29 -0.50 -5.81
N SER A 102 -5.56 -1.50 -5.33
CA SER A 102 -4.29 -1.86 -5.94
C SER A 102 -4.14 -3.37 -6.10
N CYS A 103 -3.44 -3.74 -7.18
CA CYS A 103 -3.09 -5.12 -7.49
C CYS A 103 -1.58 -5.22 -7.62
N TRP A 104 -0.98 -6.20 -6.95
CA TRP A 104 0.45 -6.41 -6.89
C TRP A 104 0.80 -7.83 -7.32
N CYS A 105 1.99 -7.99 -7.89
CA CYS A 105 2.53 -9.30 -8.23
C CYS A 105 3.72 -9.62 -7.34
N CYS A 106 3.68 -10.80 -6.73
CA CYS A 106 4.79 -11.35 -5.95
C CYS A 106 5.82 -11.96 -6.90
N LEU A 107 7.08 -11.62 -6.70
CA LEU A 107 8.20 -12.16 -7.46
C LEU A 107 9.15 -12.92 -6.54
N ASP A 108 9.78 -13.96 -7.09
CA ASP A 108 10.93 -14.57 -6.45
C ASP A 108 12.09 -13.56 -6.45
N ALA A 109 12.72 -13.35 -5.30
CA ALA A 109 13.77 -12.32 -5.16
C ALA A 109 15.02 -12.62 -6.00
N VAL A 110 15.29 -13.91 -6.30
CA VAL A 110 16.46 -14.35 -7.06
C VAL A 110 16.17 -14.34 -8.56
N THR A 111 15.10 -15.04 -8.98
CA THR A 111 14.77 -15.21 -10.40
C THR A 111 14.04 -14.02 -11.00
N LYS A 112 13.42 -13.18 -10.16
CA LYS A 112 12.55 -12.07 -10.57
C LYS A 112 11.31 -12.51 -11.35
N ARG A 113 10.93 -13.79 -11.23
CA ARG A 113 9.73 -14.33 -11.87
C ARG A 113 8.57 -14.34 -10.89
N PRO A 114 7.31 -14.31 -11.39
CA PRO A 114 6.14 -14.43 -10.51
C PRO A 114 6.23 -15.69 -9.65
N ALA A 115 5.91 -15.53 -8.38
CA ALA A 115 5.97 -16.60 -7.40
C ALA A 115 4.71 -16.60 -6.55
N ARG A 116 4.16 -17.79 -6.34
CA ARG A 116 3.00 -17.97 -5.46
C ARG A 116 3.46 -17.87 -4.01
N LEU A 117 2.71 -17.13 -3.20
CA LEU A 117 2.93 -17.11 -1.75
C LEU A 117 2.52 -18.44 -1.13
N ALA A 118 3.30 -18.91 -0.18
CA ALA A 118 2.92 -20.05 0.66
C ALA A 118 1.62 -19.71 1.40
N ARG A 119 0.76 -20.71 1.54
CA ARG A 119 -0.57 -20.54 2.12
C ARG A 119 -0.54 -19.96 3.54
N GLU A 120 0.39 -20.44 4.37
CA GLU A 120 0.54 -19.94 5.75
C GLU A 120 0.97 -18.48 5.80
N VAL A 121 1.70 -18.00 4.79
CA VAL A 121 2.07 -16.58 4.69
C VAL A 121 0.85 -15.76 4.25
N ALA A 122 0.16 -16.21 3.20
CA ALA A 122 -1.02 -15.53 2.68
C ALA A 122 -2.10 -15.38 3.75
N ARG A 123 -2.28 -16.37 4.63
CA ARG A 123 -3.27 -16.34 5.72
C ARG A 123 -3.02 -15.27 6.76
N ARG A 124 -1.79 -14.78 6.87
CA ARG A 124 -1.49 -13.67 7.78
C ARG A 124 -2.14 -12.37 7.32
N PHE A 125 -2.43 -12.25 6.03
CA PHE A 125 -3.03 -11.07 5.42
C PHE A 125 -4.52 -11.26 5.16
N VAL A 126 -4.89 -12.41 4.62
CA VAL A 126 -6.28 -12.77 4.31
C VAL A 126 -6.58 -14.11 4.96
N PRO A 127 -7.13 -14.11 6.17
CA PRO A 127 -7.52 -15.35 6.85
C PRO A 127 -8.59 -16.11 6.05
N ASP A 128 -8.52 -17.43 6.12
CA ASP A 128 -9.51 -18.30 5.46
C ASP A 128 -10.89 -18.16 6.10
#